data_56ba351fdd8ccb026b563aa29968b630
#
_entry.id   56ba351fdd8ccb026b563aa29968b630
#
_cell.length_a   1.000
_cell.length_b   1.000
_cell.length_c   1.000
_cell.angle_alpha   90.00
_cell.angle_beta   90.00
_cell.angle_gamma   90.00
#
_symmetry.space_group_name_H-M   'P 1'
#
loop_
_entity.id
_entity.type
_entity.pdbx_description
1 polymer ?
#
loop_
_entity_poly.entity_id
_entity_poly.type
_entity_poly.pdbx_seq_one_letter_code
_entity_poly.pdbx_strand_id
1 'polypeptide(L)'
;GLYIDHKDPKLLSFLKEASRKRYDRNMEMLAAFNKDGFEITEEDLLCGNPGTVITRAHFARALLKNGYVTSVDQAFKKYLNPDRPYYRSRELITPEEVLATLLGAGGFPVLAHPLQYKLGWTGTEELVSMLTDHGLRGLECFHSSNNQDESGKLRKLAKKYSLALTGGSDFHGAAKPDIEIGSGRGGLRVSALYLDDIKLSMFMAGMGRS
;
A
#
# COMPACT_ATOMS: atom_id res chain seq x y z
N GLY A 1 6.73 5.02 -4.44
CA GLY A 1 7.67 5.91 -5.15
C GLY A 1 8.80 6.39 -4.25
N LEU A 2 10.03 6.16 -4.66
CA LEU A 2 11.21 6.73 -4.01
C LEU A 2 11.61 8.02 -4.74
N TYR A 3 12.27 8.96 -4.03
CA TYR A 3 12.79 10.21 -4.60
C TYR A 3 11.78 11.08 -5.35
N ILE A 4 10.50 10.95 -5.08
CA ILE A 4 9.45 11.78 -5.71
C ILE A 4 9.60 13.26 -5.31
N ASP A 5 9.23 14.14 -6.23
CA ASP A 5 8.99 15.53 -5.86
C ASP A 5 7.65 15.65 -5.12
N HIS A 6 7.72 15.69 -3.81
CA HIS A 6 6.54 15.80 -2.96
C HIS A 6 5.78 17.13 -3.13
N LYS A 7 6.32 18.09 -3.90
CA LYS A 7 5.70 19.38 -4.23
C LYS A 7 5.16 19.42 -5.67
N ASP A 8 5.31 18.33 -6.43
CA ASP A 8 4.80 18.28 -7.80
C ASP A 8 3.28 18.52 -7.80
N PRO A 9 2.78 19.53 -8.56
CA PRO A 9 1.35 19.87 -8.54
C PRO A 9 0.44 18.76 -9.03
N LYS A 10 0.89 17.93 -9.99
CA LYS A 10 0.09 16.83 -10.54
C LYS A 10 -0.01 15.69 -9.51
N LEU A 11 1.09 15.36 -8.84
CA LEU A 11 1.10 14.41 -7.73
C LEU A 11 0.16 14.86 -6.61
N LEU A 12 0.26 16.13 -6.19
CA LEU A 12 -0.60 16.67 -5.13
C LEU A 12 -2.08 16.66 -5.51
N SER A 13 -2.41 17.00 -6.75
CA SER A 13 -3.77 16.94 -7.28
C SER A 13 -4.30 15.50 -7.30
N PHE A 14 -3.48 14.55 -7.77
CA PHE A 14 -3.82 13.13 -7.80
C PHE A 14 -4.09 12.57 -6.39
N LEU A 15 -3.22 12.89 -5.42
CA LEU A 15 -3.40 12.45 -4.03
C LEU A 15 -4.64 13.07 -3.37
N LYS A 16 -4.93 14.35 -3.67
CA LYS A 16 -6.14 15.04 -3.18
C LYS A 16 -7.40 14.36 -3.71
N GLU A 17 -7.44 14.06 -5.01
CA GLU A 17 -8.58 13.38 -5.64
C GLU A 17 -8.75 11.95 -5.10
N ALA A 18 -7.66 11.20 -4.94
CA ALA A 18 -7.70 9.87 -4.35
C ALA A 18 -8.22 9.90 -2.89
N SER A 19 -7.85 10.93 -2.14
CA SER A 19 -8.33 11.13 -0.76
C SER A 19 -9.80 11.50 -0.73
N ARG A 20 -10.27 12.37 -1.64
CA ARG A 20 -11.67 12.76 -1.78
C ARG A 20 -12.54 11.53 -2.10
N LYS A 21 -12.19 10.77 -3.12
CA LYS A 21 -12.92 9.54 -3.50
C LYS A 21 -13.01 8.54 -2.34
N ARG A 22 -11.96 8.43 -1.53
CA ARG A 22 -11.97 7.59 -0.33
C ARG A 22 -12.92 8.13 0.74
N TYR A 23 -12.90 9.44 0.97
CA TYR A 23 -13.80 10.10 1.92
C TYR A 23 -15.25 9.90 1.52
N ASP A 24 -15.60 10.21 0.27
CA ASP A 24 -16.96 10.08 -0.27
C ASP A 24 -17.48 8.64 -0.07
N ARG A 25 -16.70 7.64 -0.47
CA ARG A 25 -17.05 6.23 -0.25
C ARG A 25 -17.26 5.89 1.23
N ASN A 26 -16.43 6.42 2.13
CA ASN A 26 -16.57 6.15 3.56
C ASN A 26 -17.85 6.80 4.10
N MET A 27 -18.21 7.98 3.62
CA MET A 27 -19.46 8.64 4.01
C MET A 27 -20.69 7.90 3.48
N GLU A 28 -20.63 7.33 2.28
CA GLU A 28 -21.67 6.43 1.77
C GLU A 28 -21.83 5.18 2.65
N MET A 29 -20.71 4.57 3.10
CA MET A 29 -20.76 3.44 4.02
C MET A 29 -21.38 3.85 5.36
N LEU A 30 -20.98 4.98 5.91
CA LEU A 30 -21.51 5.51 7.17
C LEU A 30 -23.01 5.76 7.09
N ALA A 31 -23.44 6.42 6.01
CA ALA A 31 -24.86 6.69 5.76
C ALA A 31 -25.68 5.38 5.63
N ALA A 32 -25.13 4.34 5.00
CA ALA A 32 -25.78 3.05 4.90
C ALA A 32 -25.94 2.37 6.26
N PHE A 33 -24.92 2.41 7.12
CA PHE A 33 -25.01 1.91 8.48
C PHE A 33 -26.07 2.67 9.29
N ASN A 34 -26.06 3.99 9.25
CA ASN A 34 -27.01 4.81 10.01
C ASN A 34 -28.45 4.63 9.54
N LYS A 35 -28.67 4.44 8.24
CA LYS A 35 -30.00 4.12 7.67
C LYS A 35 -30.60 2.84 8.26
N ASP A 36 -29.75 1.86 8.56
CA ASP A 36 -30.17 0.56 9.11
C ASP A 36 -30.12 0.54 10.65
N GLY A 37 -30.00 1.72 11.29
CA GLY A 37 -30.10 1.89 12.73
C GLY A 37 -28.81 1.66 13.52
N PHE A 38 -27.65 1.62 12.85
CA PHE A 38 -26.36 1.62 13.55
C PHE A 38 -26.00 3.07 13.90
N GLU A 39 -25.89 3.37 15.17
CA GLU A 39 -25.51 4.71 15.66
C GLU A 39 -23.98 4.86 15.64
N ILE A 40 -23.42 5.09 14.46
CA ILE A 40 -21.99 5.35 14.26
C ILE A 40 -21.84 6.77 13.74
N THR A 41 -20.87 7.51 14.28
CA THR A 41 -20.52 8.87 13.86
C THR A 41 -19.20 8.92 13.10
N GLU A 42 -18.94 9.99 12.37
CA GLU A 42 -17.65 10.24 11.76
C GLU A 42 -16.56 10.37 12.85
N GLU A 43 -16.88 10.94 14.01
CA GLU A 43 -15.95 11.07 15.14
C GLU A 43 -15.51 9.71 15.69
N ASP A 44 -16.41 8.71 15.73
CA ASP A 44 -16.05 7.33 16.08
C ASP A 44 -15.04 6.75 15.11
N LEU A 45 -15.13 7.10 13.81
CA LEU A 45 -14.21 6.63 12.79
C LEU A 45 -12.86 7.35 12.85
N LEU A 46 -12.82 8.61 13.25
CA LEU A 46 -11.59 9.39 13.38
C LEU A 46 -10.77 9.00 14.61
N CYS A 47 -11.37 8.33 15.59
CA CYS A 47 -10.70 7.91 16.82
C CYS A 47 -9.97 9.06 17.55
N GLY A 48 -10.56 10.27 17.53
CA GLY A 48 -10.00 11.48 18.16
C GLY A 48 -8.85 12.15 17.43
N ASN A 49 -8.52 11.72 16.19
CA ASN A 49 -7.50 12.36 15.37
C ASN A 49 -8.08 12.79 14.01
N PRO A 50 -8.31 14.09 13.77
CA PRO A 50 -8.86 14.62 12.52
C PRO A 50 -8.04 14.28 11.26
N GLY A 51 -6.73 13.99 11.41
CA GLY A 51 -5.85 13.56 10.32
C GLY A 51 -5.94 12.07 9.97
N THR A 52 -6.83 11.33 10.63
CA THR A 52 -6.96 9.89 10.42
C THR A 52 -7.47 9.57 9.02
N VAL A 53 -6.74 8.70 8.33
CA VAL A 53 -7.20 8.10 7.07
C VAL A 53 -8.17 6.97 7.40
N ILE A 54 -9.48 7.25 7.32
CA ILE A 54 -10.53 6.28 7.63
C ILE A 54 -10.43 5.06 6.69
N THR A 55 -10.43 3.88 7.29
CA THR A 55 -10.41 2.57 6.62
C THR A 55 -11.52 1.68 7.17
N ARG A 56 -11.78 0.54 6.54
CA ARG A 56 -12.74 -0.46 7.06
C ARG A 56 -12.42 -0.94 8.48
N ALA A 57 -11.15 -0.93 8.88
CA ALA A 57 -10.78 -1.27 10.24
C ALA A 57 -11.29 -0.26 11.29
N HIS A 58 -11.48 1.00 10.90
CA HIS A 58 -12.07 2.02 11.77
C HIS A 58 -13.57 1.75 11.94
N PHE A 59 -14.29 1.39 10.88
CA PHE A 59 -15.68 0.94 10.98
C PHE A 59 -15.81 -0.29 11.88
N ALA A 60 -14.93 -1.29 11.71
CA ALA A 60 -14.96 -2.49 12.55
C ALA A 60 -14.75 -2.17 14.04
N ARG A 61 -13.83 -1.24 14.35
CA ARG A 61 -13.61 -0.77 15.72
C ARG A 61 -14.79 0.03 16.27
N ALA A 62 -15.40 0.90 15.46
CA ALA A 62 -16.59 1.64 15.85
C ALA A 62 -17.77 0.71 16.14
N LEU A 63 -18.00 -0.30 15.30
CA LEU A 63 -19.02 -1.33 15.53
C LEU A 63 -18.77 -2.12 16.82
N LEU A 64 -17.51 -2.46 17.11
CA LEU A 64 -17.14 -3.14 18.37
C LEU A 64 -17.33 -2.23 19.58
N LYS A 65 -16.87 -0.97 19.52
CA LYS A 65 -17.00 0.03 20.58
C LYS A 65 -18.47 0.25 20.96
N ASN A 66 -19.35 0.32 19.96
CA ASN A 66 -20.79 0.56 20.14
C ASN A 66 -21.60 -0.74 20.40
N GLY A 67 -20.93 -1.88 20.60
CA GLY A 67 -21.58 -3.15 20.99
C GLY A 67 -22.35 -3.90 19.90
N TYR A 68 -22.22 -3.49 18.63
CA TYR A 68 -22.89 -4.16 17.50
C TYR A 68 -22.25 -5.49 17.10
N VAL A 69 -21.00 -5.69 17.50
CA VAL A 69 -20.23 -6.93 17.31
C VAL A 69 -19.38 -7.23 18.53
N THR A 70 -18.96 -8.50 18.66
CA THR A 70 -18.10 -8.97 19.77
C THR A 70 -16.62 -9.01 19.43
N SER A 71 -16.27 -8.81 18.12
CA SER A 71 -14.88 -8.73 17.66
C SER A 71 -14.77 -8.01 16.33
N VAL A 72 -13.57 -7.50 16.04
CA VAL A 72 -13.22 -6.91 14.73
C VAL A 72 -13.41 -7.92 13.60
N ASP A 73 -13.02 -9.17 13.80
CA ASP A 73 -13.21 -10.25 12.83
C ASP A 73 -14.71 -10.48 12.51
N GLN A 74 -15.56 -10.45 13.52
CA GLN A 74 -17.02 -10.53 13.33
C GLN A 74 -17.57 -9.37 12.51
N ALA A 75 -17.07 -8.15 12.73
CA ALA A 75 -17.47 -6.98 11.93
C ALA A 75 -17.15 -7.16 10.45
N PHE A 76 -15.94 -7.65 10.15
CA PHE A 76 -15.55 -7.94 8.77
C PHE A 76 -16.41 -9.03 8.15
N LYS A 77 -16.63 -10.15 8.84
CA LYS A 77 -17.43 -11.28 8.34
C LYS A 77 -18.88 -10.92 8.08
N LYS A 78 -19.48 -10.11 8.95
CA LYS A 78 -20.92 -9.75 8.84
C LYS A 78 -21.18 -8.59 7.90
N TYR A 79 -20.28 -7.56 7.89
CA TYR A 79 -20.64 -6.24 7.35
C TYR A 79 -19.64 -5.67 6.33
N LEU A 80 -18.32 -5.94 6.46
CA LEU A 80 -17.28 -5.14 5.81
C LEU A 80 -16.46 -5.86 4.73
N ASN A 81 -16.52 -7.21 4.66
CA ASN A 81 -15.86 -7.96 3.59
C ASN A 81 -16.56 -7.70 2.24
N PRO A 82 -15.89 -7.95 1.11
CA PRO A 82 -16.56 -8.03 -0.19
C PRO A 82 -17.83 -8.88 -0.10
N ASP A 83 -18.84 -8.52 -0.86
CA ASP A 83 -20.17 -9.16 -0.87
C ASP A 83 -21.02 -8.97 0.41
N ARG A 84 -20.62 -8.12 1.33
CA ARG A 84 -21.40 -7.77 2.52
C ARG A 84 -22.18 -6.45 2.30
N PRO A 85 -23.30 -6.24 3.05
CA PRO A 85 -24.26 -5.16 2.76
C PRO A 85 -23.66 -3.75 2.73
N TYR A 86 -22.68 -3.49 3.60
CA TYR A 86 -22.05 -2.17 3.73
C TYR A 86 -20.71 -2.05 3.00
N TYR A 87 -20.29 -3.09 2.29
CA TYR A 87 -19.10 -2.99 1.47
C TYR A 87 -19.37 -2.06 0.27
N ARG A 88 -18.48 -1.11 0.08
CA ARG A 88 -18.42 -0.31 -1.14
C ARG A 88 -17.08 -0.55 -1.80
N SER A 89 -17.13 -0.95 -3.07
CA SER A 89 -15.91 -1.11 -3.87
C SER A 89 -15.18 0.23 -3.96
N ARG A 90 -13.87 0.16 -4.12
CA ARG A 90 -13.12 1.36 -4.49
C ARG A 90 -13.34 1.59 -5.99
N GLU A 91 -13.54 2.82 -6.39
CA GLU A 91 -13.20 3.22 -7.73
C GLU A 91 -11.70 3.02 -7.88
N LEU A 92 -11.30 2.12 -8.76
CA LEU A 92 -9.91 1.68 -8.85
C LEU A 92 -9.10 2.78 -9.53
N ILE A 93 -8.15 3.33 -8.81
CA ILE A 93 -7.01 4.01 -9.44
C ILE A 93 -6.19 2.91 -10.08
N THR A 94 -5.95 3.00 -11.37
CA THR A 94 -5.22 1.95 -12.07
C THR A 94 -3.72 2.01 -11.77
N PRO A 95 -3.01 0.87 -11.82
CA PRO A 95 -1.57 0.86 -11.67
C PRO A 95 -0.86 1.78 -12.67
N GLU A 96 -1.37 1.89 -13.90
CA GLU A 96 -0.85 2.76 -14.94
C GLU A 96 -0.91 4.24 -14.55
N GLU A 97 -2.05 4.69 -14.00
CA GLU A 97 -2.23 6.06 -13.50
C GLU A 97 -1.26 6.36 -12.36
N VAL A 98 -1.08 5.40 -11.44
CA VAL A 98 -0.12 5.55 -10.32
C VAL A 98 1.30 5.65 -10.84
N LEU A 99 1.72 4.75 -11.74
CA LEU A 99 3.07 4.74 -12.29
C LEU A 99 3.36 6.01 -13.09
N ALA A 100 2.43 6.43 -13.96
CA ALA A 100 2.55 7.68 -14.72
C ALA A 100 2.68 8.91 -13.80
N THR A 101 1.89 8.96 -12.71
CA THR A 101 1.95 10.05 -11.73
C THR A 101 3.29 10.07 -10.99
N LEU A 102 3.78 8.91 -10.52
CA LEU A 102 5.06 8.81 -9.83
C LEU A 102 6.23 9.19 -10.72
N LEU A 103 6.24 8.69 -11.97
CA LEU A 103 7.27 9.03 -12.96
C LEU A 103 7.23 10.52 -13.31
N GLY A 104 6.03 11.08 -13.51
CA GLY A 104 5.83 12.51 -13.77
C GLY A 104 6.36 13.42 -12.67
N ALA A 105 6.30 12.96 -11.41
CA ALA A 105 6.87 13.64 -10.25
C ALA A 105 8.38 13.36 -10.06
N GLY A 106 9.07 12.79 -11.06
CA GLY A 106 10.50 12.46 -11.01
C GLY A 106 10.83 11.27 -10.10
N GLY A 107 9.83 10.49 -9.72
CA GLY A 107 10.00 9.38 -8.78
C GLY A 107 10.54 8.10 -9.41
N PHE A 108 10.98 7.20 -8.54
CA PHE A 108 11.42 5.86 -8.85
C PHE A 108 10.38 4.85 -8.34
N PRO A 109 9.47 4.34 -9.20
CA PRO A 109 8.40 3.41 -8.80
C PRO A 109 8.95 2.05 -8.42
N VAL A 110 8.50 1.53 -7.27
CA VAL A 110 8.87 0.21 -6.74
C VAL A 110 7.61 -0.55 -6.37
N LEU A 111 7.51 -1.82 -6.76
CA LEU A 111 6.47 -2.73 -6.26
C LEU A 111 6.86 -3.24 -4.87
N ALA A 112 6.11 -2.82 -3.87
CA ALA A 112 6.30 -3.20 -2.48
C ALA A 112 5.67 -4.57 -2.19
N HIS A 113 6.28 -5.35 -1.29
CA HIS A 113 5.81 -6.63 -0.72
C HIS A 113 4.98 -7.51 -1.69
N PRO A 114 5.52 -7.88 -2.88
CA PRO A 114 4.76 -8.51 -3.98
C PRO A 114 4.09 -9.83 -3.58
N LEU A 115 4.67 -10.59 -2.67
CA LEU A 115 4.10 -11.87 -2.22
C LEU A 115 2.89 -11.73 -1.30
N GLN A 116 2.66 -10.54 -0.72
CA GLN A 116 1.49 -10.29 0.12
C GLN A 116 0.18 -10.19 -0.69
N TYR A 117 0.26 -10.02 -2.01
CA TYR A 117 -0.92 -10.08 -2.90
C TYR A 117 -1.48 -11.48 -3.08
N LYS A 118 -0.74 -12.53 -2.66
CA LYS A 118 -1.16 -13.95 -2.70
C LYS A 118 -1.55 -14.45 -4.10
N LEU A 119 -0.90 -13.95 -5.13
CA LEU A 119 -1.15 -14.32 -6.54
C LEU A 119 -0.45 -15.62 -6.96
N GLY A 120 0.35 -16.22 -6.07
CA GLY A 120 1.29 -17.27 -6.44
C GLY A 120 2.45 -16.74 -7.30
N TRP A 121 3.38 -17.60 -7.70
CA TRP A 121 4.56 -17.16 -8.45
C TRP A 121 4.23 -16.71 -9.87
N THR A 122 3.38 -17.43 -10.58
CA THR A 122 2.96 -17.07 -11.94
C THR A 122 2.24 -15.72 -11.95
N GLY A 123 1.23 -15.53 -11.10
CA GLY A 123 0.51 -14.26 -11.04
C GLY A 123 1.36 -13.09 -10.55
N THR A 124 2.37 -13.36 -9.67
CA THR A 124 3.34 -12.33 -9.27
C THR A 124 4.22 -11.91 -10.44
N GLU A 125 4.66 -12.85 -11.27
CA GLU A 125 5.45 -12.56 -12.46
C GLU A 125 4.64 -11.82 -13.51
N GLU A 126 3.40 -12.21 -13.76
CA GLU A 126 2.47 -11.52 -14.68
C GLU A 126 2.25 -10.07 -14.23
N LEU A 127 2.02 -9.85 -12.93
CA LEU A 127 1.90 -8.51 -12.35
C LEU A 127 3.18 -7.69 -12.57
N VAL A 128 4.35 -8.25 -12.27
CA VAL A 128 5.64 -7.57 -12.46
C VAL A 128 5.87 -7.23 -13.93
N SER A 129 5.57 -8.14 -14.85
CA SER A 129 5.67 -7.90 -16.30
C SER A 129 4.80 -6.72 -16.72
N MET A 130 3.52 -6.78 -16.40
CA MET A 130 2.56 -5.72 -16.72
C MET A 130 2.99 -4.35 -16.16
N LEU A 131 3.41 -4.30 -14.90
CA LEU A 131 3.86 -3.06 -14.29
C LEU A 131 5.16 -2.53 -14.91
N THR A 132 6.05 -3.42 -15.35
CA THR A 132 7.30 -3.03 -16.03
C THR A 132 7.01 -2.36 -17.38
N ASP A 133 6.03 -2.85 -18.12
CA ASP A 133 5.58 -2.23 -19.37
C ASP A 133 5.04 -0.81 -19.16
N HIS A 134 4.55 -0.52 -17.95
CA HIS A 134 4.08 0.82 -17.53
C HIS A 134 5.09 1.65 -16.74
N GLY A 135 6.36 1.20 -16.67
CA GLY A 135 7.45 1.98 -16.11
C GLY A 135 7.79 1.69 -14.64
N LEU A 136 7.45 0.51 -14.12
CA LEU A 136 8.01 0.03 -12.85
C LEU A 136 9.53 -0.07 -12.98
N ARG A 137 10.26 0.33 -11.92
CA ARG A 137 11.74 0.38 -11.94
C ARG A 137 12.40 -0.43 -10.84
N GLY A 138 11.68 -0.77 -9.79
CA GLY A 138 12.22 -1.55 -8.69
C GLY A 138 11.24 -2.59 -8.16
N LEU A 139 11.78 -3.60 -7.51
CA LEU A 139 11.05 -4.68 -6.85
C LEU A 139 11.56 -4.86 -5.43
N GLU A 140 10.65 -4.88 -4.45
CA GLU A 140 11.01 -5.19 -3.08
C GLU A 140 11.23 -6.69 -2.93
N CYS A 141 12.51 -7.06 -2.94
CA CYS A 141 12.96 -8.45 -2.85
C CYS A 141 13.23 -8.90 -1.41
N PHE A 142 13.53 -7.95 -0.53
CA PHE A 142 13.89 -8.21 0.86
C PHE A 142 12.80 -7.61 1.75
N HIS A 143 12.03 -8.48 2.41
CA HIS A 143 10.91 -8.07 3.26
C HIS A 143 10.87 -8.94 4.52
N SER A 144 10.41 -8.38 5.64
CA SER A 144 10.35 -9.09 6.93
C SER A 144 9.47 -10.35 6.93
N SER A 145 8.54 -10.48 5.98
CA SER A 145 7.70 -11.67 5.81
C SER A 145 8.26 -12.70 4.82
N ASN A 146 9.34 -12.38 4.11
CA ASN A 146 9.94 -13.29 3.12
C ASN A 146 11.00 -14.18 3.77
N ASN A 147 11.00 -15.44 3.42
CA ASN A 147 12.15 -16.32 3.68
C ASN A 147 13.26 -16.13 2.62
N GLN A 148 14.40 -16.81 2.82
CA GLN A 148 15.56 -16.67 1.94
C GLN A 148 15.31 -17.18 0.50
N ASP A 149 14.53 -18.26 0.35
CA ASP A 149 14.15 -18.79 -0.98
C ASP A 149 13.25 -17.83 -1.73
N GLU A 150 12.24 -17.28 -1.06
CA GLU A 150 11.35 -16.26 -1.61
C GLU A 150 12.11 -15.01 -2.05
N SER A 151 13.00 -14.49 -1.19
CA SER A 151 13.86 -13.36 -1.54
C SER A 151 14.80 -13.72 -2.71
N GLY A 152 15.29 -14.96 -2.78
CA GLY A 152 16.08 -15.47 -3.89
C GLY A 152 15.33 -15.50 -5.22
N LYS A 153 14.07 -15.94 -5.20
CA LYS A 153 13.18 -15.97 -6.38
C LYS A 153 12.84 -14.56 -6.84
N LEU A 154 12.51 -13.65 -5.92
CA LEU A 154 12.23 -12.25 -6.25
C LEU A 154 13.43 -11.54 -6.87
N ARG A 155 14.65 -11.80 -6.39
CA ARG A 155 15.88 -11.27 -7.01
C ARG A 155 16.08 -11.78 -8.45
N LYS A 156 15.78 -13.06 -8.71
CA LYS A 156 15.83 -13.61 -10.07
C LYS A 156 14.78 -12.93 -10.97
N LEU A 157 13.58 -12.72 -10.44
CA LEU A 157 12.51 -12.02 -11.12
C LEU A 157 12.89 -10.57 -11.45
N ALA A 158 13.41 -9.83 -10.46
CA ALA A 158 13.90 -8.48 -10.67
C ALA A 158 14.99 -8.41 -11.76
N LYS A 159 15.94 -9.35 -11.73
CA LYS A 159 16.98 -9.44 -12.77
C LYS A 159 16.38 -9.71 -14.16
N LYS A 160 15.38 -10.60 -14.26
CA LYS A 160 14.70 -10.93 -15.52
C LYS A 160 14.08 -9.69 -16.17
N TYR A 161 13.50 -8.80 -15.37
CA TYR A 161 12.82 -7.58 -15.83
C TYR A 161 13.67 -6.31 -15.69
N SER A 162 14.97 -6.44 -15.42
CA SER A 162 15.90 -5.31 -15.26
C SER A 162 15.48 -4.30 -14.20
N LEU A 163 14.83 -4.77 -13.12
CA LEU A 163 14.38 -3.97 -12.00
C LEU A 163 15.47 -3.85 -10.93
N ALA A 164 15.57 -2.68 -10.31
CA ALA A 164 16.43 -2.48 -9.15
C ALA A 164 15.91 -3.28 -7.94
N LEU A 165 16.84 -3.79 -7.13
CA LEU A 165 16.51 -4.48 -5.90
C LEU A 165 16.24 -3.47 -4.79
N THR A 166 15.18 -3.69 -4.02
CA THR A 166 14.88 -2.91 -2.81
C THR A 166 14.51 -3.83 -1.65
N GLY A 167 14.39 -3.26 -0.48
CA GLY A 167 13.88 -3.96 0.68
C GLY A 167 13.46 -3.04 1.80
N GLY A 168 12.65 -3.56 2.71
CA GLY A 168 12.15 -2.86 3.86
C GLY A 168 11.56 -3.81 4.90
N SER A 169 11.47 -3.33 6.14
CA SER A 169 10.89 -4.12 7.24
C SER A 169 9.36 -4.08 7.27
N ASP A 170 8.75 -3.15 6.57
CA ASP A 170 7.32 -2.86 6.64
C ASP A 170 6.87 -2.54 8.08
N PHE A 171 7.67 -1.69 8.74
CA PHE A 171 7.42 -1.24 10.11
C PHE A 171 6.10 -0.49 10.21
N HIS A 172 5.28 -0.86 11.22
CA HIS A 172 3.95 -0.28 11.47
C HIS A 172 3.75 0.08 12.96
N GLY A 173 4.81 0.36 13.69
CA GLY A 173 4.74 0.69 15.11
C GLY A 173 4.04 -0.40 15.93
N ALA A 174 3.17 0.00 16.84
CA ALA A 174 2.45 -0.92 17.73
C ALA A 174 1.54 -1.95 17.01
N ALA A 175 1.21 -1.74 15.73
CA ALA A 175 0.44 -2.71 14.96
C ALA A 175 1.26 -3.95 14.54
N LYS A 176 2.60 -3.84 14.53
CA LYS A 176 3.56 -4.92 14.30
C LYS A 176 4.71 -4.81 15.32
N PRO A 177 4.49 -5.18 16.58
CA PRO A 177 5.42 -4.89 17.67
C PRO A 177 6.75 -5.67 17.59
N ASP A 178 6.79 -6.71 16.77
CA ASP A 178 7.96 -7.55 16.49
C ASP A 178 8.77 -7.09 15.27
N ILE A 179 8.38 -6.00 14.63
CA ILE A 179 9.07 -5.40 13.49
C ILE A 179 9.60 -4.03 13.88
N GLU A 180 10.89 -3.79 13.65
CA GLU A 180 11.54 -2.49 13.83
C GLU A 180 11.96 -1.88 12.49
N ILE A 181 12.32 -0.61 12.49
CA ILE A 181 12.85 0.06 11.29
C ILE A 181 14.17 -0.61 10.89
N GLY A 182 14.22 -1.16 9.68
CA GLY A 182 15.41 -1.80 9.13
C GLY A 182 15.69 -3.22 9.62
N SER A 183 14.92 -3.73 10.58
CA SER A 183 15.02 -5.11 11.07
C SER A 183 13.65 -5.75 11.25
N GLY A 184 13.59 -7.07 11.33
CA GLY A 184 12.33 -7.78 11.48
C GLY A 184 12.50 -9.28 11.39
N ARG A 185 11.41 -9.98 11.14
CA ARG A 185 11.38 -11.44 11.01
C ARG A 185 12.36 -11.92 9.93
N GLY A 186 12.79 -13.17 10.03
CA GLY A 186 13.62 -13.80 9.01
C GLY A 186 15.07 -13.29 8.94
N GLY A 187 15.52 -12.48 9.91
CA GLY A 187 16.88 -11.93 9.91
C GLY A 187 17.09 -10.92 8.77
N LEU A 188 16.09 -10.11 8.47
CA LEU A 188 16.13 -9.11 7.40
C LEU A 188 17.41 -8.27 7.46
N ARG A 189 18.12 -8.23 6.35
CA ARG A 189 19.26 -7.34 6.12
C ARG A 189 19.20 -6.77 4.71
N VAL A 190 19.13 -5.46 4.61
CA VAL A 190 19.09 -4.75 3.33
C VAL A 190 20.37 -3.95 3.18
N SER A 191 21.13 -4.22 2.11
CA SER A 191 22.38 -3.49 1.83
C SER A 191 22.08 -2.08 1.36
N ALA A 192 22.85 -1.11 1.87
CA ALA A 192 22.83 0.27 1.38
C ALA A 192 23.25 0.40 -0.10
N LEU A 193 23.99 -0.56 -0.63
CA LEU A 193 24.39 -0.59 -2.05
C LEU A 193 23.19 -0.56 -3.00
N TYR A 194 22.05 -1.16 -2.62
CA TYR A 194 20.85 -1.09 -3.44
C TYR A 194 20.30 0.33 -3.58
N LEU A 195 20.50 1.16 -2.55
CA LEU A 195 20.13 2.57 -2.62
C LEU A 195 21.05 3.35 -3.58
N ASP A 196 22.33 3.01 -3.59
CA ASP A 196 23.31 3.65 -4.48
C ASP A 196 23.07 3.21 -5.93
N ASP A 197 22.69 1.95 -6.18
CA ASP A 197 22.28 1.45 -7.50
C ASP A 197 21.06 2.23 -8.03
N ILE A 198 20.06 2.50 -7.15
CA ILE A 198 18.88 3.30 -7.53
C ILE A 198 19.29 4.73 -7.88
N LYS A 199 20.13 5.38 -7.07
CA LYS A 199 20.62 6.75 -7.34
C LYS A 199 21.35 6.82 -8.67
N LEU A 200 22.24 5.86 -8.93
CA LEU A 200 22.97 5.75 -10.19
C LEU A 200 22.02 5.58 -11.37
N SER A 201 21.04 4.69 -11.25
CA SER A 201 20.01 4.46 -12.28
C SER A 201 19.22 5.72 -12.58
N MET A 202 18.82 6.48 -11.56
CA MET A 202 18.12 7.76 -11.73
C MET A 202 19.01 8.83 -12.40
N PHE A 203 20.26 8.91 -12.03
CA PHE A 203 21.22 9.82 -12.64
C PHE A 203 21.42 9.51 -14.14
N MET A 204 21.63 8.23 -14.49
CA MET A 204 21.79 7.78 -15.87
C MET A 204 20.55 8.01 -16.72
N ALA A 205 19.36 7.96 -16.12
CA ALA A 205 18.09 8.25 -16.80
C ALA A 205 17.76 9.76 -16.91
N GLY A 206 18.66 10.65 -16.50
CA GLY A 206 18.44 12.10 -16.54
C GLY A 206 17.42 12.62 -15.51
N MET A 207 17.09 11.79 -14.50
CA MET A 207 16.14 12.14 -13.45
C MET A 207 16.80 12.58 -12.15
N GLY A 208 18.13 12.51 -12.06
CA GLY A 208 18.89 13.02 -10.93
C GLY A 208 18.84 14.55 -10.91
N ARG A 209 18.26 15.13 -9.86
CA ARG A 209 18.42 16.55 -9.57
C ARG A 209 19.86 16.77 -9.14
N SER A 210 20.53 17.73 -9.78
CA SER A 210 21.82 18.27 -9.35
C SER A 210 21.70 18.88 -7.95
#